data_fe3cccbec90cbb3c69168f5f0fc9f96e
#
_entry.id   fe3cccbec90cbb3c69168f5f0fc9f96e
#
_cell.length_a   1.000
_cell.length_b   1.000
_cell.length_c   1.000
_cell.angle_alpha   90.00
_cell.angle_beta   90.00
_cell.angle_gamma   90.00
#
_symmetry.space_group_name_H-M   'P 1'
#
loop_
_entity.id
_entity.type
_entity.pdbx_description
1 polymer ?
#
loop_
_entity_poly.entity_id
_entity_poly.type
_entity_poly.pdbx_seq_one_letter_code
_entity_poly.pdbx_strand_id
1 'polypeptide(L)'
;KLRGFLGNYGLAIIALTILLKLLLWPLTAKATRSQKKMQALQGPMGKLKEKHKGNPSKLNQEMMKFYKENKVNPFAGCWPILIQIPIFLGMFWMLRSAAELYGQSFLWASDLSEQDSISVQQGFSINLLPLLMVATQWYQMKLNPMQMGPDMSDAARINAKMMRFMPFMFLIFLYFFSSALVLYWTVQNLMTIFQTLITKRDPLPSELAQPIDSGSASEDEEETPARLELSDEERRYRNLMGLRAKGPVDGKQLEKNYQERLLNYSEGKLSQMSPSKKEQALEKKDRLEKAYQFLLDRVDKHS
;
A
#
# COMPACT_ATOMS: atom_id res chain seq x y z
N LYS A 1 -30.60 13.48 -19.24
CA LYS A 1 -31.14 14.68 -18.55
C LYS A 1 -30.12 15.83 -18.49
N LEU A 2 -28.85 15.59 -18.06
CA LEU A 2 -27.80 16.63 -18.02
C LEU A 2 -27.51 17.26 -19.40
N ARG A 3 -27.48 16.48 -20.49
CA ARG A 3 -27.31 17.00 -21.84
C ARG A 3 -28.43 17.99 -22.22
N GLY A 4 -29.68 17.68 -21.87
CA GLY A 4 -30.82 18.57 -22.18
C GLY A 4 -30.69 19.95 -21.55
N PHE A 5 -29.93 20.06 -20.44
CA PHE A 5 -29.67 21.35 -19.76
C PHE A 5 -28.38 22.02 -20.29
N LEU A 6 -27.34 21.24 -20.60
CA LEU A 6 -26.01 21.74 -20.97
C LEU A 6 -25.77 21.82 -22.50
N GLY A 7 -26.65 21.24 -23.30
CA GLY A 7 -26.58 21.27 -24.76
C GLY A 7 -25.46 20.44 -25.38
N ASN A 8 -24.45 19.98 -24.60
CA ASN A 8 -23.29 19.26 -25.08
C ASN A 8 -22.95 18.05 -24.18
N TYR A 9 -22.59 16.90 -24.78
CA TYR A 9 -22.25 15.69 -24.02
C TYR A 9 -20.92 15.79 -23.28
N GLY A 10 -19.90 16.46 -23.85
CA GLY A 10 -18.62 16.67 -23.16
C GLY A 10 -18.82 17.48 -21.87
N LEU A 11 -19.66 18.56 -21.92
CA LEU A 11 -20.03 19.32 -20.72
C LEU A 11 -20.84 18.47 -19.73
N ALA A 12 -21.69 17.57 -20.23
CA ALA A 12 -22.45 16.66 -19.37
C ALA A 12 -21.52 15.66 -18.63
N ILE A 13 -20.47 15.13 -19.29
CA ILE A 13 -19.45 14.28 -18.69
C ILE A 13 -18.69 15.05 -17.60
N ILE A 14 -18.25 16.28 -17.90
CA ILE A 14 -17.55 17.14 -16.96
C ILE A 14 -18.43 17.41 -15.74
N ALA A 15 -19.67 17.84 -15.95
CA ALA A 15 -20.60 18.14 -14.86
C ALA A 15 -20.89 16.91 -13.99
N LEU A 16 -21.10 15.74 -14.61
CA LEU A 16 -21.31 14.48 -13.89
C LEU A 16 -20.08 14.11 -13.06
N THR A 17 -18.88 14.27 -13.62
CA THR A 17 -17.62 14.00 -12.91
C THR A 17 -17.45 14.91 -11.70
N ILE A 18 -17.71 16.21 -11.87
CA ILE A 18 -17.65 17.19 -10.79
C ILE A 18 -18.68 16.85 -9.70
N LEU A 19 -19.90 16.50 -10.09
CA LEU A 19 -20.98 16.16 -9.17
C LEU A 19 -20.65 14.92 -8.33
N LEU A 20 -20.15 13.85 -8.97
CA LEU A 20 -19.67 12.66 -8.28
C LEU A 20 -18.52 12.98 -7.34
N LYS A 21 -17.59 13.84 -7.77
CA LYS A 21 -16.44 14.25 -6.96
C LYS A 21 -16.88 15.07 -5.74
N LEU A 22 -17.82 15.97 -5.90
CA LEU A 22 -18.39 16.76 -4.80
C LEU A 22 -19.15 15.87 -3.79
N LEU A 23 -19.92 14.90 -4.28
CA LEU A 23 -20.61 13.93 -3.42
C LEU A 23 -19.61 13.11 -2.57
N LEU A 24 -18.51 12.71 -3.17
CA LEU A 24 -17.46 11.91 -2.50
C LEU A 24 -16.40 12.77 -1.80
N TRP A 25 -16.53 14.11 -1.87
CA TRP A 25 -15.55 15.04 -1.29
C TRP A 25 -15.23 14.77 0.18
N PRO A 26 -16.22 14.62 1.09
CA PRO A 26 -15.91 14.41 2.51
C PRO A 26 -15.08 13.15 2.75
N LEU A 27 -15.35 12.10 1.98
CA LEU A 27 -14.65 10.81 2.08
C LEU A 27 -13.22 10.91 1.55
N THR A 28 -13.05 11.50 0.37
CA THR A 28 -11.73 11.68 -0.27
C THR A 28 -10.87 12.72 0.45
N ALA A 29 -11.47 13.78 1.01
CA ALA A 29 -10.76 14.76 1.83
C ALA A 29 -10.16 14.14 3.10
N LYS A 30 -10.91 13.26 3.77
CA LYS A 30 -10.40 12.50 4.93
C LYS A 30 -9.21 11.62 4.56
N ALA A 31 -9.26 10.95 3.41
CA ALA A 31 -8.15 10.14 2.90
C ALA A 31 -6.92 11.02 2.58
N THR A 32 -7.10 12.16 1.92
CA THR A 32 -6.02 13.11 1.59
C THR A 32 -5.35 13.68 2.85
N ARG A 33 -6.14 14.02 3.88
CA ARG A 33 -5.60 14.46 5.18
C ARG A 33 -4.80 13.38 5.86
N SER A 34 -5.24 12.12 5.81
CA SER A 34 -4.48 10.99 6.35
C SER A 34 -3.18 10.75 5.60
N GLN A 35 -3.17 10.88 4.27
CA GLN A 35 -1.95 10.85 3.46
C GLN A 35 -0.96 11.97 3.86
N LYS A 36 -1.48 13.18 4.08
CA LYS A 36 -0.67 14.32 4.54
C LYS A 36 0.00 14.04 5.89
N LYS A 37 -0.74 13.49 6.86
CA LYS A 37 -0.19 13.05 8.15
C LYS A 37 0.91 12.01 7.96
N MET A 38 0.69 11.03 7.09
CA MET A 38 1.68 10.00 6.79
C MET A 38 2.96 10.57 6.16
N GLN A 39 2.83 11.58 5.27
CA GLN A 39 3.97 12.29 4.69
C GLN A 39 4.78 13.03 5.75
N ALA A 40 4.14 13.67 6.73
CA ALA A 40 4.81 14.36 7.82
C ALA A 40 5.63 13.41 8.72
N LEU A 41 5.18 12.17 8.88
CA LEU A 41 5.86 11.15 9.68
C LEU A 41 7.02 10.46 8.96
N GLN A 42 7.28 10.76 7.69
CA GLN A 42 8.33 10.08 6.92
C GLN A 42 9.75 10.39 7.42
N GLY A 43 10.00 11.62 7.89
CA GLY A 43 11.29 11.99 8.48
C GLY A 43 11.64 11.17 9.72
N PRO A 44 10.78 11.16 10.75
CA PRO A 44 10.96 10.29 11.93
C PRO A 44 11.04 8.80 11.58
N MET A 45 10.28 8.35 10.59
CA MET A 45 10.30 6.97 10.11
C MET A 45 11.63 6.59 9.45
N GLY A 46 12.32 7.55 8.80
CA GLY A 46 13.68 7.36 8.29
C GLY A 46 14.66 7.00 9.41
N LYS A 47 14.64 7.76 10.51
CA LYS A 47 15.46 7.48 11.71
C LYS A 47 15.17 6.10 12.32
N LEU A 48 13.90 5.71 12.36
CA LEU A 48 13.49 4.39 12.86
C LEU A 48 14.04 3.25 11.99
N LYS A 49 14.07 3.45 10.66
CA LYS A 49 14.66 2.49 9.71
C LYS A 49 16.17 2.35 9.90
N GLU A 50 16.88 3.45 10.11
CA GLU A 50 18.31 3.44 10.37
C GLU A 50 18.64 2.69 11.67
N LYS A 51 17.86 2.94 12.73
CA LYS A 51 18.04 2.28 14.05
C LYS A 51 17.86 0.77 14.00
N HIS A 52 17.00 0.27 13.09
CA HIS A 52 16.69 -1.17 12.97
C HIS A 52 17.21 -1.76 11.66
N LYS A 53 18.23 -1.15 11.06
CA LYS A 53 18.94 -1.63 9.85
C LYS A 53 19.51 -3.02 10.14
N GLY A 54 19.07 -4.02 9.36
CA GLY A 54 19.49 -5.42 9.53
C GLY A 54 18.48 -6.36 10.20
N ASN A 55 17.38 -5.84 10.78
CA ASN A 55 16.32 -6.68 11.33
C ASN A 55 14.93 -6.29 10.78
N PRO A 56 14.52 -6.81 9.60
CA PRO A 56 13.25 -6.45 8.95
C PRO A 56 12.02 -6.76 9.81
N SER A 57 12.07 -7.82 10.62
CA SER A 57 10.96 -8.21 11.49
C SER A 57 10.73 -7.19 12.59
N LYS A 58 11.82 -6.75 13.26
CA LYS A 58 11.76 -5.74 14.31
C LYS A 58 11.37 -4.38 13.73
N LEU A 59 11.90 -4.01 12.58
CA LEU A 59 11.53 -2.79 11.86
C LEU A 59 10.03 -2.74 11.57
N ASN A 60 9.43 -3.81 11.05
CA ASN A 60 7.99 -3.86 10.76
C ASN A 60 7.15 -3.73 12.04
N GLN A 61 7.56 -4.34 13.15
CA GLN A 61 6.87 -4.23 14.43
C GLN A 61 6.91 -2.79 14.97
N GLU A 62 8.09 -2.16 14.97
CA GLU A 62 8.26 -0.79 15.43
C GLU A 62 7.56 0.22 14.52
N MET A 63 7.55 0.00 13.20
CA MET A 63 6.77 0.81 12.25
C MET A 63 5.27 0.73 12.54
N MET A 64 4.72 -0.47 12.80
CA MET A 64 3.30 -0.63 13.13
C MET A 64 2.96 0.01 14.48
N LYS A 65 3.86 -0.07 15.46
CA LYS A 65 3.72 0.61 16.75
C LYS A 65 3.72 2.13 16.56
N PHE A 66 4.69 2.65 15.80
CA PHE A 66 4.83 4.06 15.48
C PHE A 66 3.57 4.63 14.78
N TYR A 67 2.99 3.90 13.82
CA TYR A 67 1.72 4.30 13.18
C TYR A 67 0.55 4.33 14.16
N LYS A 68 0.47 3.38 15.08
CA LYS A 68 -0.57 3.33 16.12
C LYS A 68 -0.45 4.50 17.09
N GLU A 69 0.75 4.79 17.59
CA GLU A 69 1.04 5.88 18.50
C GLU A 69 0.67 7.24 17.90
N ASN A 70 0.98 7.44 16.62
CA ASN A 70 0.64 8.66 15.89
C ASN A 70 -0.81 8.67 15.35
N LYS A 71 -1.64 7.66 15.68
CA LYS A 71 -3.04 7.53 15.22
C LYS A 71 -3.18 7.65 13.70
N VAL A 72 -2.21 7.12 12.94
CA VAL A 72 -2.17 7.13 11.48
C VAL A 72 -2.36 5.71 10.95
N ASN A 73 -3.30 5.58 10.03
CA ASN A 73 -3.54 4.29 9.36
C ASN A 73 -2.70 4.20 8.08
N PRO A 74 -1.73 3.26 7.98
CA PRO A 74 -0.91 3.08 6.78
C PRO A 74 -1.72 2.71 5.52
N PHE A 75 -2.89 2.10 5.69
CA PHE A 75 -3.78 1.73 4.58
C PHE A 75 -4.63 2.91 4.07
N ALA A 76 -4.64 4.04 4.75
CA ALA A 76 -5.39 5.20 4.29
C ALA A 76 -4.89 5.75 2.93
N GLY A 77 -3.64 5.44 2.56
CA GLY A 77 -3.06 5.81 1.27
C GLY A 77 -3.66 5.08 0.07
N CYS A 78 -4.16 3.86 0.23
CA CYS A 78 -4.77 3.07 -0.84
C CYS A 78 -6.30 3.24 -0.93
N TRP A 79 -6.94 3.87 0.07
CA TRP A 79 -8.39 4.06 0.12
C TRP A 79 -8.96 4.79 -1.12
N PRO A 80 -8.31 5.85 -1.66
CA PRO A 80 -8.79 6.49 -2.89
C PRO A 80 -8.89 5.52 -4.08
N ILE A 81 -7.96 4.58 -4.21
CA ILE A 81 -7.95 3.59 -5.28
C ILE A 81 -9.14 2.64 -5.15
N LEU A 82 -9.43 2.17 -3.92
CA LEU A 82 -10.56 1.27 -3.67
C LEU A 82 -11.91 1.91 -3.99
N ILE A 83 -12.07 3.21 -3.71
CA ILE A 83 -13.28 3.96 -4.09
C ILE A 83 -13.32 4.19 -5.60
N GLN A 84 -12.17 4.44 -6.20
CA GLN A 84 -12.08 4.78 -7.62
C GLN A 84 -12.44 3.61 -8.54
N ILE A 85 -12.11 2.37 -8.18
CA ILE A 85 -12.37 1.20 -9.03
C ILE A 85 -13.85 1.03 -9.37
N PRO A 86 -14.81 1.00 -8.41
CA PRO A 86 -16.23 0.90 -8.73
C PRO A 86 -16.73 2.08 -9.56
N ILE A 87 -16.27 3.30 -9.28
CA ILE A 87 -16.67 4.50 -10.03
C ILE A 87 -16.17 4.42 -11.46
N PHE A 88 -14.90 4.04 -11.63
CA PHE A 88 -14.31 3.86 -12.96
C PHE A 88 -15.06 2.81 -13.77
N LEU A 89 -15.35 1.64 -13.18
CA LEU A 89 -16.09 0.58 -13.87
C LEU A 89 -17.50 1.04 -14.24
N GLY A 90 -18.21 1.72 -13.34
CA GLY A 90 -19.54 2.28 -13.64
C GLY A 90 -19.50 3.30 -14.78
N MET A 91 -18.54 4.23 -14.76
CA MET A 91 -18.36 5.22 -15.83
C MET A 91 -17.92 4.56 -17.15
N PHE A 92 -17.02 3.58 -17.09
CA PHE A 92 -16.57 2.83 -18.27
C PHE A 92 -17.73 2.13 -18.97
N TRP A 93 -18.54 1.37 -18.21
CA TRP A 93 -19.70 0.69 -18.78
C TRP A 93 -20.75 1.67 -19.30
N MET A 94 -21.04 2.74 -18.56
CA MET A 94 -21.99 3.76 -18.95
C MET A 94 -21.57 4.44 -20.26
N LEU A 95 -20.31 4.90 -20.35
CA LEU A 95 -19.82 5.62 -21.55
C LEU A 95 -19.68 4.69 -22.76
N ARG A 96 -19.30 3.42 -22.54
CA ARG A 96 -19.18 2.45 -23.63
C ARG A 96 -20.53 2.04 -24.20
N SER A 97 -21.58 2.01 -23.37
CA SER A 97 -22.94 1.64 -23.79
C SER A 97 -23.78 2.83 -24.27
N ALA A 98 -23.26 4.05 -24.13
CA ALA A 98 -23.99 5.26 -24.50
C ALA A 98 -23.94 5.50 -26.02
N ALA A 99 -24.91 4.94 -26.74
CA ALA A 99 -25.06 5.16 -28.20
C ALA A 99 -25.23 6.65 -28.57
N GLU A 100 -25.69 7.47 -27.61
CA GLU A 100 -25.89 8.90 -27.77
C GLU A 100 -24.59 9.71 -27.91
N LEU A 101 -23.44 9.10 -27.58
CA LEU A 101 -22.12 9.74 -27.75
C LEU A 101 -21.60 9.68 -29.17
N TYR A 102 -22.20 8.83 -30.01
CA TYR A 102 -21.81 8.68 -31.41
C TYR A 102 -22.01 9.98 -32.20
N GLY A 103 -20.95 10.43 -32.87
CA GLY A 103 -20.96 11.66 -33.65
C GLY A 103 -21.08 12.94 -32.82
N GLN A 104 -20.91 12.87 -31.49
CA GLN A 104 -20.96 14.06 -30.62
C GLN A 104 -19.56 14.64 -30.43
N SER A 105 -19.37 15.87 -30.86
CA SER A 105 -18.08 16.56 -30.74
C SER A 105 -17.93 17.30 -29.42
N PHE A 106 -16.69 17.42 -28.96
CA PHE A 106 -16.32 18.27 -27.84
C PHE A 106 -14.89 18.78 -27.99
N LEU A 107 -14.70 20.09 -27.96
CA LEU A 107 -13.43 20.78 -28.20
C LEU A 107 -12.86 20.34 -29.55
N TRP A 108 -11.68 19.69 -29.56
CA TRP A 108 -11.03 19.16 -30.76
C TRP A 108 -11.42 17.71 -31.09
N ALA A 109 -12.06 17.00 -30.14
CA ALA A 109 -12.56 15.66 -30.42
C ALA A 109 -13.81 15.73 -31.30
N SER A 110 -13.74 15.18 -32.48
CA SER A 110 -14.86 15.16 -33.45
C SER A 110 -15.97 14.19 -33.04
N ASP A 111 -15.60 13.12 -32.35
CA ASP A 111 -16.51 12.11 -31.83
C ASP A 111 -16.07 11.63 -30.43
N LEU A 112 -16.93 11.82 -29.43
CA LEU A 112 -16.67 11.39 -28.06
C LEU A 112 -16.66 9.88 -27.88
N SER A 113 -17.27 9.12 -28.79
CA SER A 113 -17.25 7.65 -28.75
C SER A 113 -15.94 7.06 -29.27
N GLU A 114 -15.18 7.85 -30.04
CA GLU A 114 -13.90 7.46 -30.63
C GLU A 114 -12.72 8.18 -29.97
N GLN A 115 -11.52 7.96 -30.51
CA GLN A 115 -10.29 8.64 -30.08
C GLN A 115 -10.31 10.11 -30.48
N ASP A 116 -9.65 10.99 -29.73
CA ASP A 116 -9.56 12.43 -29.99
C ASP A 116 -8.46 12.78 -31.01
N SER A 117 -8.38 12.02 -32.10
CA SER A 117 -7.32 12.11 -33.11
C SER A 117 -7.25 13.48 -33.78
N ILE A 118 -6.14 14.19 -33.54
CA ILE A 118 -5.81 15.45 -34.25
C ILE A 118 -4.82 15.12 -35.35
N SER A 119 -5.20 15.38 -36.59
CA SER A 119 -4.26 15.26 -37.74
C SER A 119 -3.20 16.35 -37.66
N VAL A 120 -1.95 15.95 -37.53
CA VAL A 120 -0.79 16.87 -37.47
C VAL A 120 -0.16 17.00 -38.86
N GLN A 121 -0.14 15.92 -39.62
CA GLN A 121 0.40 15.86 -40.98
C GLN A 121 -0.22 14.67 -41.75
N GLN A 122 -0.09 14.62 -43.06
CA GLN A 122 -0.64 13.52 -43.86
C GLN A 122 -0.22 12.15 -43.31
N GLY A 123 -1.18 11.40 -42.78
CA GLY A 123 -1.00 10.06 -42.25
C GLY A 123 -0.53 9.97 -40.78
N PHE A 124 -0.33 11.10 -40.07
CA PHE A 124 0.03 11.10 -38.66
C PHE A 124 -1.01 11.85 -37.81
N SER A 125 -1.59 11.16 -36.83
CA SER A 125 -2.52 11.75 -35.85
C SER A 125 -2.05 11.53 -34.43
N ILE A 126 -2.34 12.48 -33.55
CA ILE A 126 -2.01 12.44 -32.14
C ILE A 126 -3.30 12.54 -31.33
N ASN A 127 -3.43 11.69 -30.32
CA ASN A 127 -4.50 11.76 -29.33
C ASN A 127 -4.05 12.67 -28.17
N LEU A 128 -4.62 13.85 -28.08
CA LEU A 128 -4.17 14.88 -27.15
C LEU A 128 -4.73 14.66 -25.72
N LEU A 129 -5.96 14.18 -25.58
CA LEU A 129 -6.58 13.93 -24.28
C LEU A 129 -5.78 12.94 -23.42
N PRO A 130 -5.30 11.79 -23.93
CA PRO A 130 -4.43 10.88 -23.15
C PRO A 130 -3.13 11.54 -22.69
N LEU A 131 -2.55 12.42 -23.47
CA LEU A 131 -1.35 13.17 -23.09
C LEU A 131 -1.64 14.15 -21.95
N LEU A 132 -2.75 14.90 -22.05
CA LEU A 132 -3.21 15.78 -20.96
C LEU A 132 -3.55 14.99 -19.70
N MET A 133 -4.17 13.83 -19.83
CA MET A 133 -4.46 12.95 -18.72
C MET A 133 -3.16 12.54 -17.99
N VAL A 134 -2.14 12.09 -18.72
CA VAL A 134 -0.85 11.70 -18.11
C VAL A 134 -0.12 12.89 -17.51
N ALA A 135 -0.16 14.06 -18.16
CA ALA A 135 0.44 15.27 -17.63
C ALA A 135 -0.20 15.67 -16.30
N THR A 136 -1.55 15.63 -16.21
CA THR A 136 -2.27 15.92 -14.95
C THR A 136 -2.00 14.87 -13.88
N GLN A 137 -1.92 13.60 -14.23
CA GLN A 137 -1.59 12.52 -13.31
C GLN A 137 -0.15 12.62 -12.78
N TRP A 138 0.80 12.93 -13.66
CA TRP A 138 2.18 13.16 -13.26
C TRP A 138 2.32 14.38 -12.32
N TYR A 139 1.58 15.47 -12.59
CA TYR A 139 1.53 16.61 -11.70
C TYR A 139 0.93 16.26 -10.34
N GLN A 140 -0.13 15.47 -10.31
CA GLN A 140 -0.74 14.94 -9.09
C GLN A 140 0.25 14.12 -8.27
N MET A 141 1.08 13.29 -8.91
CA MET A 141 2.15 12.54 -8.23
C MET A 141 3.20 13.47 -7.61
N LYS A 142 3.56 14.57 -8.29
CA LYS A 142 4.48 15.59 -7.72
C LYS A 142 3.88 16.28 -6.49
N LEU A 143 2.57 16.48 -6.46
CA LEU A 143 1.90 17.03 -5.29
C LEU A 143 1.91 16.07 -4.09
N ASN A 144 1.92 14.77 -4.32
CA ASN A 144 1.94 13.73 -3.30
C ASN A 144 3.14 12.80 -3.50
N PRO A 145 4.39 13.30 -3.29
CA PRO A 145 5.57 12.51 -3.54
C PRO A 145 5.61 11.30 -2.62
N MET A 146 5.71 10.11 -3.20
CA MET A 146 6.16 8.93 -2.47
C MET A 146 7.65 9.07 -2.22
N GLN A 147 8.05 9.25 -0.97
CA GLN A 147 9.48 9.35 -0.66
C GLN A 147 10.13 7.97 -0.79
N MET A 148 11.11 7.90 -1.69
CA MET A 148 12.02 6.77 -1.79
C MET A 148 13.21 7.07 -0.87
N GLY A 149 13.23 6.46 0.32
CA GLY A 149 14.42 6.49 1.17
C GLY A 149 15.48 5.49 0.65
N PRO A 150 16.77 5.74 0.90
CA PRO A 150 17.84 4.82 0.53
C PRO A 150 17.70 3.44 1.19
N ASP A 151 17.05 3.38 2.34
CA ASP A 151 16.89 2.18 3.18
C ASP A 151 15.58 1.43 3.00
N MET A 152 14.90 1.61 1.86
CA MET A 152 13.70 0.83 1.55
C MET A 152 14.06 -0.62 1.24
N SER A 153 13.23 -1.57 1.71
CA SER A 153 13.33 -2.96 1.26
C SER A 153 13.18 -3.05 -0.26
N ASP A 154 13.78 -4.06 -0.88
CA ASP A 154 13.72 -4.22 -2.34
C ASP A 154 12.27 -4.28 -2.85
N ALA A 155 11.38 -4.96 -2.13
CA ALA A 155 9.96 -4.98 -2.44
C ALA A 155 9.32 -3.58 -2.41
N ALA A 156 9.65 -2.75 -1.43
CA ALA A 156 9.14 -1.39 -1.32
C ALA A 156 9.71 -0.47 -2.42
N ARG A 157 10.98 -0.68 -2.83
CA ARG A 157 11.60 0.01 -3.96
C ARG A 157 10.93 -0.35 -5.28
N ILE A 158 10.68 -1.64 -5.51
CA ILE A 158 9.98 -2.12 -6.71
C ILE A 158 8.59 -1.51 -6.78
N ASN A 159 7.83 -1.53 -5.67
CA ASN A 159 6.50 -0.95 -5.60
C ASN A 159 6.52 0.58 -5.88
N ALA A 160 7.46 1.31 -5.30
CA ALA A 160 7.61 2.75 -5.53
C ALA A 160 8.00 3.07 -6.99
N LYS A 161 8.89 2.26 -7.61
CA LYS A 161 9.20 2.37 -9.04
C LYS A 161 7.96 2.08 -9.89
N MET A 162 7.25 0.99 -9.60
CA MET A 162 6.03 0.62 -10.33
C MET A 162 4.99 1.73 -10.28
N MET A 163 4.76 2.34 -9.10
CA MET A 163 3.84 3.47 -8.96
C MET A 163 4.30 4.72 -9.74
N ARG A 164 5.62 4.96 -9.83
CA ARG A 164 6.15 6.07 -10.63
C ARG A 164 5.92 5.87 -12.13
N PHE A 165 5.99 4.64 -12.62
CA PHE A 165 5.76 4.31 -14.02
C PHE A 165 4.28 4.09 -14.37
N MET A 166 3.40 3.98 -13.36
CA MET A 166 1.98 3.75 -13.54
C MET A 166 1.30 4.75 -14.52
N PRO A 167 1.57 6.08 -14.49
CA PRO A 167 0.98 7.00 -15.46
C PRO A 167 1.33 6.68 -16.90
N PHE A 168 2.55 6.25 -17.17
CA PHE A 168 2.99 5.89 -18.52
C PHE A 168 2.36 4.57 -18.99
N MET A 169 2.15 3.62 -18.09
CA MET A 169 1.40 2.41 -18.38
C MET A 169 -0.06 2.74 -18.73
N PHE A 170 -0.67 3.67 -17.98
CA PHE A 170 -2.02 4.17 -18.30
C PHE A 170 -2.06 4.88 -19.66
N LEU A 171 -1.01 5.61 -20.05
CA LEU A 171 -0.93 6.22 -21.36
C LEU A 171 -1.04 5.16 -22.45
N ILE A 172 -0.22 4.11 -22.40
CA ILE A 172 -0.20 3.03 -23.39
C ILE A 172 -1.59 2.35 -23.46
N PHE A 173 -2.19 2.09 -22.28
CA PHE A 173 -3.48 1.41 -22.20
C PHE A 173 -4.63 2.29 -22.69
N LEU A 174 -4.70 3.56 -22.26
CA LEU A 174 -5.82 4.45 -22.52
C LEU A 174 -5.66 5.28 -23.81
N TYR A 175 -4.51 5.19 -24.48
CA TYR A 175 -4.24 5.96 -25.70
C TYR A 175 -5.25 5.68 -26.81
N PHE A 176 -5.77 4.46 -26.86
CA PHE A 176 -6.71 3.99 -27.88
C PHE A 176 -8.17 3.94 -27.39
N PHE A 177 -8.45 4.51 -26.23
CA PHE A 177 -9.81 4.54 -25.70
C PHE A 177 -10.60 5.76 -26.19
N SER A 178 -11.94 5.70 -26.00
CA SER A 178 -12.82 6.78 -26.39
C SER A 178 -12.51 8.09 -25.67
N SER A 179 -12.62 9.21 -26.39
CA SER A 179 -12.42 10.56 -25.88
C SER A 179 -13.27 10.85 -24.64
N ALA A 180 -14.50 10.33 -24.58
CA ALA A 180 -15.38 10.47 -23.41
C ALA A 180 -14.78 9.89 -22.13
N LEU A 181 -14.17 8.68 -22.20
CA LEU A 181 -13.57 8.05 -21.04
C LEU A 181 -12.29 8.78 -20.58
N VAL A 182 -11.45 9.17 -21.53
CA VAL A 182 -10.21 9.89 -21.25
C VAL A 182 -10.50 11.29 -20.71
N LEU A 183 -11.53 11.97 -21.24
CA LEU A 183 -12.04 13.24 -20.72
C LEU A 183 -12.49 13.11 -19.27
N TYR A 184 -13.32 12.11 -18.96
CA TYR A 184 -13.72 11.82 -17.59
C TYR A 184 -12.51 11.69 -16.68
N TRP A 185 -11.50 10.90 -17.07
CA TRP A 185 -10.31 10.69 -16.25
C TRP A 185 -9.47 11.96 -16.08
N THR A 186 -9.33 12.74 -17.13
CA THR A 186 -8.61 14.03 -17.08
C THR A 186 -9.27 14.99 -16.10
N VAL A 187 -10.60 15.14 -16.17
CA VAL A 187 -11.36 15.98 -15.25
C VAL A 187 -11.26 15.46 -13.80
N GLN A 188 -11.29 14.15 -13.63
CA GLN A 188 -11.12 13.51 -12.33
C GLN A 188 -9.73 13.83 -11.71
N ASN A 189 -8.67 13.79 -12.52
CA ASN A 189 -7.33 14.19 -12.09
C ASN A 189 -7.27 15.67 -11.69
N LEU A 190 -7.84 16.56 -12.51
CA LEU A 190 -7.90 18.00 -12.21
C LEU A 190 -8.62 18.28 -10.89
N MET A 191 -9.77 17.64 -10.67
CA MET A 191 -10.51 17.77 -9.42
C MET A 191 -9.74 17.22 -8.22
N THR A 192 -8.96 16.15 -8.41
CA THR A 192 -8.10 15.62 -7.34
C THR A 192 -6.92 16.54 -7.05
N ILE A 193 -6.32 17.16 -8.07
CA ILE A 193 -5.28 18.19 -7.91
C ILE A 193 -5.85 19.36 -7.10
N PHE A 194 -7.01 19.87 -7.51
CA PHE A 194 -7.68 20.97 -6.82
C PHE A 194 -7.97 20.63 -5.35
N GLN A 195 -8.53 19.46 -5.08
CA GLN A 195 -8.78 18.97 -3.73
C GLN A 195 -7.48 18.88 -2.91
N THR A 196 -6.41 18.37 -3.50
CA THR A 196 -5.10 18.24 -2.84
C THR A 196 -4.53 19.60 -2.48
N LEU A 197 -4.62 20.58 -3.38
CA LEU A 197 -4.11 21.94 -3.15
C LEU A 197 -4.88 22.64 -2.03
N ILE A 198 -6.19 22.48 -1.96
CA ILE A 198 -7.01 23.02 -0.85
C ILE A 198 -6.62 22.33 0.46
N THR A 199 -6.58 21.01 0.47
CA THR A 199 -6.27 20.24 1.69
C THR A 199 -4.83 20.47 2.16
N LYS A 200 -3.88 20.78 1.27
CA LYS A 200 -2.52 21.15 1.65
C LYS A 200 -2.44 22.44 2.46
N ARG A 201 -3.39 23.35 2.31
CA ARG A 201 -3.47 24.59 3.09
C ARG A 201 -3.95 24.34 4.52
N ASP A 202 -4.61 23.22 4.80
CA ASP A 202 -5.02 22.89 6.16
C ASP A 202 -3.77 22.74 7.04
N PRO A 203 -3.69 23.37 8.22
CA PRO A 203 -2.59 23.19 9.14
C PRO A 203 -2.49 21.73 9.57
N LEU A 204 -1.27 21.21 9.67
CA LEU A 204 -1.05 19.93 10.34
C LEU A 204 -1.43 20.07 11.81
N PRO A 205 -2.03 19.04 12.43
CA PRO A 205 -2.24 19.04 13.88
C PRO A 205 -0.90 19.36 14.58
N SER A 206 -0.94 20.27 15.53
CA SER A 206 0.25 20.73 16.28
C SER A 206 1.02 19.60 16.93
N GLU A 207 0.34 18.52 17.31
CA GLU A 207 0.94 17.29 17.84
C GLU A 207 1.90 16.59 16.87
N LEU A 208 1.72 16.75 15.56
CA LEU A 208 2.59 16.15 14.52
C LEU A 208 3.65 17.13 13.99
N ALA A 209 3.53 18.42 14.34
CA ALA A 209 4.48 19.46 13.96
C ALA A 209 5.68 19.53 14.93
N GLN A 210 5.58 18.92 16.11
CA GLN A 210 6.70 18.86 17.03
C GLN A 210 7.72 17.82 16.54
N PRO A 211 9.03 18.13 16.55
CA PRO A 211 10.04 17.13 16.38
C PRO A 211 9.81 16.09 17.49
N ILE A 212 9.61 14.84 17.12
CA ILE A 212 9.59 13.77 18.10
C ILE A 212 10.99 13.72 18.67
N ASP A 213 11.16 14.41 19.79
CA ASP A 213 12.39 14.35 20.57
C ASP A 213 12.53 12.90 21.02
N SER A 214 13.53 12.21 20.46
CA SER A 214 13.84 10.83 20.78
C SER A 214 14.34 10.67 22.24
N GLY A 215 14.14 11.68 23.07
CA GLY A 215 14.63 11.81 24.41
C GLY A 215 13.58 11.86 25.52
N SER A 216 12.28 12.00 25.20
CA SER A 216 11.24 11.95 26.24
C SER A 216 10.35 10.71 26.07
N ALA A 217 10.95 9.52 26.09
CA ALA A 217 10.31 8.45 26.84
C ALA A 217 10.40 8.87 28.30
N SER A 218 9.42 9.65 28.76
CA SER A 218 9.18 9.77 30.20
C SER A 218 9.07 8.35 30.73
N GLU A 219 10.02 8.02 31.55
CA GLU A 219 9.98 6.96 32.54
C GLU A 219 8.81 7.27 33.51
N ASP A 220 7.60 7.14 33.03
CA ASP A 220 6.46 6.82 33.87
C ASP A 220 6.37 5.30 33.86
N GLU A 221 7.28 4.70 34.61
CA GLU A 221 7.17 3.35 35.14
C GLU A 221 5.91 3.27 36.02
N GLU A 222 4.79 3.01 35.35
CA GLU A 222 3.74 2.26 36.00
C GLU A 222 4.26 0.82 36.10
N GLU A 223 4.64 0.42 37.33
CA GLU A 223 5.03 -0.92 37.70
C GLU A 223 3.97 -1.93 37.26
N THR A 224 4.13 -2.44 36.05
CA THR A 224 3.47 -3.67 35.61
C THR A 224 4.48 -4.80 35.81
N PRO A 225 4.09 -5.94 36.42
CA PRO A 225 5.02 -6.94 36.96
C PRO A 225 5.96 -7.45 35.86
N ALA A 226 7.22 -7.57 36.21
CA ALA A 226 8.40 -8.00 35.48
C ALA A 226 8.10 -8.70 34.15
N ARG A 227 8.20 -7.95 33.06
CA ARG A 227 8.13 -8.47 31.71
C ARG A 227 9.44 -9.20 31.44
N LEU A 228 9.47 -10.51 31.68
CA LEU A 228 10.53 -11.40 31.23
C LEU A 228 10.78 -11.16 29.76
N GLU A 229 11.81 -10.39 29.41
CA GLU A 229 12.27 -10.24 28.04
C GLU A 229 12.83 -11.58 27.58
N LEU A 230 12.05 -12.25 26.73
CA LEU A 230 12.46 -13.48 26.09
C LEU A 230 13.71 -13.20 25.24
N SER A 231 14.78 -13.98 25.47
CA SER A 231 15.99 -13.89 24.66
C SER A 231 15.65 -14.11 23.17
N ASP A 232 16.41 -13.51 22.26
CA ASP A 232 16.20 -13.68 20.81
C ASP A 232 16.31 -15.16 20.40
N GLU A 233 17.08 -15.94 21.11
CA GLU A 233 17.24 -17.38 20.94
C GLU A 233 15.95 -18.13 21.34
N GLU A 234 15.35 -17.78 22.46
CA GLU A 234 14.08 -18.37 22.89
C GLU A 234 12.94 -18.05 21.92
N ARG A 235 12.89 -16.83 21.37
CA ARG A 235 11.91 -16.47 20.34
C ARG A 235 12.07 -17.31 19.09
N ARG A 236 13.31 -17.57 18.65
CA ARG A 236 13.60 -18.44 17.49
C ARG A 236 13.15 -19.87 17.74
N TYR A 237 13.43 -20.41 18.92
CA TYR A 237 13.05 -21.78 19.30
C TYR A 237 11.54 -21.94 19.47
N ARG A 238 10.84 -20.96 20.05
CA ARG A 238 9.37 -20.96 20.11
C ARG A 238 8.74 -20.94 18.71
N ASN A 239 9.25 -20.13 17.80
CA ASN A 239 8.80 -20.13 16.41
C ASN A 239 9.09 -21.47 15.71
N LEU A 240 10.27 -22.04 15.93
CA LEU A 240 10.63 -23.33 15.38
C LEU A 240 9.71 -24.45 15.88
N MET A 241 9.21 -24.35 17.11
CA MET A 241 8.26 -25.29 17.71
C MET A 241 6.79 -24.96 17.44
N GLY A 242 6.48 -23.81 16.81
CA GLY A 242 5.09 -23.38 16.57
C GLY A 242 4.36 -22.99 17.86
N LEU A 243 5.06 -22.51 18.87
CA LEU A 243 4.52 -22.04 20.12
C LEU A 243 4.20 -20.54 20.07
N ARG A 244 3.34 -20.09 20.99
CA ARG A 244 3.03 -18.66 21.13
C ARG A 244 4.32 -17.87 21.46
N ALA A 245 4.44 -16.68 20.87
CA ALA A 245 5.61 -15.84 21.06
C ALA A 245 5.78 -15.30 22.51
N LYS A 246 4.74 -15.33 23.34
CA LYS A 246 4.74 -14.86 24.73
C LYS A 246 3.91 -15.79 25.62
N GLY A 247 4.24 -15.82 26.91
CA GLY A 247 3.55 -16.63 27.91
C GLY A 247 4.35 -17.86 28.36
N PRO A 248 3.87 -18.60 29.36
CA PRO A 248 4.52 -19.84 29.81
C PRO A 248 4.54 -20.87 28.68
N VAL A 249 5.58 -21.69 28.65
CA VAL A 249 5.68 -22.81 27.71
C VAL A 249 4.89 -23.97 28.31
N ASP A 250 3.80 -24.38 27.62
CA ASP A 250 3.07 -25.58 27.98
C ASP A 250 3.86 -26.83 27.53
N GLY A 251 4.33 -27.63 28.49
CA GLY A 251 5.11 -28.82 28.22
C GLY A 251 4.39 -29.85 27.35
N LYS A 252 3.08 -30.03 27.53
CA LYS A 252 2.28 -30.94 26.70
C LYS A 252 2.18 -30.48 25.25
N GLN A 253 2.00 -29.17 25.07
CA GLN A 253 1.93 -28.59 23.73
C GLN A 253 3.31 -28.60 23.03
N LEU A 254 4.40 -28.37 23.79
CA LEU A 254 5.76 -28.46 23.32
C LEU A 254 6.08 -29.88 22.83
N GLU A 255 5.79 -30.90 23.64
CA GLU A 255 6.00 -32.31 23.29
C GLU A 255 5.23 -32.70 22.03
N LYS A 256 3.93 -32.37 21.99
CA LYS A 256 3.09 -32.66 20.81
C LYS A 256 3.66 -32.04 19.53
N ASN A 257 4.01 -30.76 19.57
CA ASN A 257 4.53 -30.06 18.40
C ASN A 257 5.90 -30.62 17.96
N TYR A 258 6.73 -31.05 18.93
CA TYR A 258 8.00 -31.70 18.65
C TYR A 258 7.82 -33.04 17.92
N GLN A 259 6.94 -33.91 18.42
CA GLN A 259 6.65 -35.21 17.83
C GLN A 259 6.06 -35.08 16.42
N GLU A 260 5.11 -34.16 16.20
CA GLU A 260 4.55 -33.90 14.88
C GLU A 260 5.61 -33.45 13.86
N ARG A 261 6.58 -32.64 14.28
CA ARG A 261 7.65 -32.17 13.41
C ARG A 261 8.73 -33.24 13.17
N LEU A 262 9.01 -34.05 14.15
CA LEU A 262 9.97 -35.15 14.08
C LEU A 262 9.56 -36.20 13.03
N LEU A 263 8.24 -36.42 12.84
CA LEU A 263 7.71 -37.30 11.80
C LEU A 263 8.17 -36.93 10.37
N ASN A 264 8.54 -35.68 10.13
CA ASN A 264 9.08 -35.26 8.85
C ASN A 264 10.53 -35.70 8.61
N TYR A 265 11.22 -36.16 9.66
CA TYR A 265 12.61 -36.63 9.65
C TYR A 265 12.71 -38.12 9.99
N SER A 266 11.63 -38.90 9.80
CA SER A 266 11.65 -40.36 9.97
C SER A 266 12.62 -41.03 8.96
N GLU A 267 13.21 -42.14 9.34
CA GLU A 267 14.18 -42.87 8.51
C GLU A 267 13.65 -43.22 7.12
N GLY A 268 12.36 -43.61 7.03
CA GLY A 268 11.72 -43.88 5.75
C GLY A 268 11.62 -42.69 4.82
N LYS A 269 11.50 -41.46 5.33
CA LYS A 269 11.51 -40.22 4.53
C LYS A 269 12.93 -39.79 4.18
N LEU A 270 13.90 -39.95 5.09
CA LEU A 270 15.28 -39.60 4.88
C LEU A 270 15.96 -40.51 3.85
N SER A 271 15.58 -41.80 3.78
CA SER A 271 16.12 -42.73 2.81
C SER A 271 15.74 -42.46 1.36
N GLN A 272 14.61 -41.73 1.16
CA GLN A 272 14.10 -41.34 -0.16
C GLN A 272 14.70 -40.02 -0.68
N MET A 273 15.52 -39.32 0.12
CA MET A 273 16.11 -38.04 -0.24
C MET A 273 17.48 -38.21 -0.91
N SER A 274 17.81 -37.27 -1.82
CA SER A 274 19.17 -37.20 -2.37
C SER A 274 20.20 -36.85 -1.27
N PRO A 275 21.46 -37.20 -1.42
CA PRO A 275 22.49 -36.99 -0.38
C PRO A 275 22.54 -35.55 0.17
N SER A 276 22.51 -34.54 -0.69
CA SER A 276 22.52 -33.13 -0.29
C SER A 276 21.27 -32.73 0.48
N LYS A 277 20.07 -33.22 0.11
CA LYS A 277 18.82 -32.94 0.83
C LYS A 277 18.77 -33.68 2.16
N LYS A 278 19.34 -34.86 2.24
CA LYS A 278 19.44 -35.64 3.47
C LYS A 278 20.32 -34.95 4.50
N GLU A 279 21.46 -34.38 4.10
CA GLU A 279 22.33 -33.60 4.97
C GLU A 279 21.62 -32.35 5.54
N GLN A 280 20.95 -31.59 4.69
CA GLN A 280 20.15 -30.44 5.14
C GLN A 280 18.98 -30.83 6.06
N ALA A 281 18.38 -31.99 5.84
CA ALA A 281 17.31 -32.49 6.69
C ALA A 281 17.84 -32.90 8.07
N LEU A 282 19.02 -33.54 8.14
CA LEU A 282 19.66 -33.86 9.41
C LEU A 282 20.09 -32.65 10.19
N GLU A 283 20.60 -31.59 9.54
CA GLU A 283 20.91 -30.32 10.19
C GLU A 283 19.64 -29.65 10.78
N LYS A 284 18.53 -29.68 10.03
CA LYS A 284 17.24 -29.17 10.53
C LYS A 284 16.70 -30.00 11.71
N LYS A 285 16.89 -31.30 11.70
CA LYS A 285 16.53 -32.20 12.82
C LYS A 285 17.33 -31.84 14.06
N ASP A 286 18.64 -31.66 13.96
CA ASP A 286 19.52 -31.25 15.07
C ASP A 286 19.10 -29.90 15.67
N ARG A 287 18.76 -28.93 14.81
CA ARG A 287 18.22 -27.63 15.28
C ARG A 287 16.87 -27.78 16.00
N LEU A 288 16.02 -28.68 15.55
CA LEU A 288 14.73 -28.97 16.17
C LEU A 288 14.92 -29.61 17.56
N GLU A 289 15.85 -30.55 17.69
CA GLU A 289 16.22 -31.19 18.95
C GLU A 289 16.78 -30.19 19.97
N LYS A 290 17.71 -29.34 19.53
CA LYS A 290 18.28 -28.26 20.38
C LYS A 290 17.20 -27.30 20.88
N ALA A 291 16.26 -26.90 20.00
CA ALA A 291 15.15 -26.04 20.37
C ALA A 291 14.20 -26.69 21.39
N TYR A 292 13.93 -27.98 21.23
CA TYR A 292 13.11 -28.75 22.17
C TYR A 292 13.75 -28.82 23.55
N GLN A 293 15.02 -29.21 23.65
CA GLN A 293 15.75 -29.30 24.92
C GLN A 293 15.83 -27.94 25.64
N PHE A 294 16.13 -26.87 24.90
CA PHE A 294 16.19 -25.53 25.44
C PHE A 294 14.84 -25.07 26.04
N LEU A 295 13.75 -25.38 25.38
CA LEU A 295 12.42 -24.98 25.85
C LEU A 295 11.91 -25.88 26.97
N LEU A 296 12.28 -27.15 26.99
CA LEU A 296 11.95 -28.11 28.05
C LEU A 296 12.59 -27.69 29.41
N ASP A 297 13.86 -27.28 29.38
CA ASP A 297 14.57 -26.78 30.57
C ASP A 297 13.89 -25.55 31.22
N ARG A 298 13.07 -24.84 30.43
CA ARG A 298 12.29 -23.70 30.89
C ARG A 298 10.89 -24.04 31.39
N VAL A 299 10.30 -25.14 30.95
CA VAL A 299 9.07 -25.70 31.51
C VAL A 299 9.32 -26.11 32.96
N ASP A 300 10.44 -26.80 33.21
CA ASP A 300 10.81 -27.32 34.56
C ASP A 300 11.18 -26.21 35.56
N LYS A 301 11.62 -25.04 35.08
CA LYS A 301 11.96 -23.88 35.93
C LYS A 301 10.75 -23.04 36.36
N HIS A 302 9.60 -23.25 35.75
CA HIS A 302 8.36 -22.49 36.01
C HIS A 302 7.21 -23.36 36.54
N SER A 303 7.45 -24.66 36.81
CA SER A 303 6.57 -25.58 37.53
C SER A 303 6.92 -25.59 39.00
#